data_bf5d285d45820488bae97b19f6efbff4
#
_entry.id   bf5d285d45820488bae97b19f6efbff4
#
_cell.length_a   1.000
_cell.length_b   1.000
_cell.length_c   1.000
_cell.angle_alpha   90.00
_cell.angle_beta   90.00
_cell.angle_gamma   90.00
#
_symmetry.space_group_name_H-M   'P 1'
#
loop_
_entity.id
_entity.type
_entity.pdbx_description
1 polymer ?
#
loop_
_entity_poly.entity_id
_entity_poly.type
_entity_poly.pdbx_seq_one_letter_code
_entity_poly.pdbx_strand_id
1 'polypeptide(L)'
;MSVNKNTVTDRIQSQMVKQQMDEAERELCLEQFRFAFRSGADWLLARVNHDGSLGPVRDRLFYYRVPWALVLVGERSAAKACLDWIDRNMISRAGEFEGVSPRGLFELHYGSYPL
;
A
#
# COMPACT_ATOMS: atom_id res chain seq x y z
N MET A 1 56.69 10.80 -11.16
CA MET A 1 55.90 10.11 -10.14
C MET A 1 55.07 9.06 -10.85
N SER A 2 55.32 7.83 -10.60
CA SER A 2 54.49 6.76 -11.14
C SER A 2 53.29 6.57 -10.23
N VAL A 3 52.11 6.65 -10.81
CA VAL A 3 50.87 6.31 -10.11
C VAL A 3 50.92 4.81 -9.79
N ASN A 4 50.71 4.47 -8.54
CA ASN A 4 50.69 3.06 -8.13
C ASN A 4 49.41 2.42 -8.66
N LYS A 5 49.54 1.60 -9.72
CA LYS A 5 48.41 0.94 -10.37
C LYS A 5 47.64 0.03 -9.41
N ASN A 6 48.32 -0.57 -8.40
CA ASN A 6 47.65 -1.42 -7.40
C ASN A 6 46.68 -0.65 -6.52
N THR A 7 47.03 0.60 -6.16
CA THR A 7 46.13 1.46 -5.36
C THR A 7 44.84 1.78 -6.11
N VAL A 8 44.93 2.06 -7.41
CA VAL A 8 43.76 2.34 -8.26
C VAL A 8 42.91 1.08 -8.41
N THR A 9 43.51 -0.07 -8.62
CA THR A 9 42.83 -1.36 -8.72
C THR A 9 42.10 -1.70 -7.43
N ASP A 10 42.75 -1.50 -6.27
CA ASP A 10 42.18 -1.74 -4.96
C ASP A 10 40.95 -0.84 -4.69
N ARG A 11 41.01 0.43 -5.11
CA ARG A 11 39.89 1.36 -5.01
C ARG A 11 38.69 0.88 -5.86
N ILE A 12 38.95 0.48 -7.09
CA ILE A 12 37.92 -0.02 -8.01
C ILE A 12 37.28 -1.28 -7.43
N GLN A 13 38.07 -2.22 -6.93
CA GLN A 13 37.56 -3.44 -6.31
C GLN A 13 36.74 -3.14 -5.07
N SER A 14 37.18 -2.23 -4.20
CA SER A 14 36.45 -1.81 -3.01
C SER A 14 35.10 -1.16 -3.37
N GLN A 15 35.06 -0.34 -4.43
CA GLN A 15 33.82 0.26 -4.91
C GLN A 15 32.88 -0.80 -5.50
N MET A 16 33.41 -1.75 -6.25
CA MET A 16 32.62 -2.84 -6.82
C MET A 16 32.02 -3.73 -5.73
N VAL A 17 32.79 -4.08 -4.71
CA VAL A 17 32.31 -4.87 -3.55
C VAL A 17 31.23 -4.11 -2.80
N LYS A 18 31.43 -2.82 -2.55
CA LYS A 18 30.43 -1.97 -1.89
C LYS A 18 29.12 -1.90 -2.70
N GLN A 19 29.22 -1.75 -4.02
CA GLN A 19 28.07 -1.72 -4.91
C GLN A 19 27.31 -3.05 -4.89
N GLN A 20 28.00 -4.18 -4.88
CA GLN A 20 27.39 -5.50 -4.77
C GLN A 20 26.69 -5.70 -3.44
N MET A 21 27.28 -5.23 -2.33
CA MET A 21 26.67 -5.26 -1.01
C MET A 21 25.44 -4.38 -0.95
N ASP A 22 25.49 -3.16 -1.51
CA ASP A 22 24.34 -2.24 -1.58
C ASP A 22 23.21 -2.86 -2.41
N GLU A 23 23.51 -3.55 -3.49
CA GLU A 23 22.54 -4.29 -4.30
C GLU A 23 21.91 -5.46 -3.52
N ALA A 24 22.71 -6.22 -2.79
CA ALA A 24 22.23 -7.32 -1.96
C ALA A 24 21.32 -6.83 -0.83
N GLU A 25 21.69 -5.74 -0.17
CA GLU A 25 20.86 -5.10 0.84
C GLU A 25 19.54 -4.59 0.25
N ARG A 26 19.58 -4.00 -0.94
CA ARG A 26 18.42 -3.51 -1.64
C ARG A 26 17.48 -4.66 -2.02
N GLU A 27 18.02 -5.78 -2.52
CA GLU A 27 17.24 -6.97 -2.85
C GLU A 27 16.56 -7.55 -1.60
N LEU A 28 17.30 -7.65 -0.49
CA LEU A 28 16.76 -8.13 0.78
C LEU A 28 15.62 -7.21 1.27
N CYS A 29 15.82 -5.91 1.19
CA CYS A 29 14.78 -4.91 1.51
C CYS A 29 13.54 -5.09 0.63
N LEU A 30 13.71 -5.27 -0.67
CA LEU A 30 12.61 -5.48 -1.61
C LEU A 30 11.84 -6.77 -1.30
N GLU A 31 12.54 -7.84 -0.93
CA GLU A 31 11.90 -9.09 -0.53
C GLU A 31 11.07 -8.91 0.74
N GLN A 32 11.59 -8.18 1.73
CA GLN A 32 10.86 -7.87 2.96
C GLN A 32 9.62 -7.03 2.68
N PHE A 33 9.71 -6.03 1.81
CA PHE A 33 8.58 -5.21 1.38
C PHE A 33 7.55 -6.04 0.63
N ARG A 34 7.97 -6.91 -0.27
CA ARG A 34 7.06 -7.81 -0.99
C ARG A 34 6.31 -8.75 -0.04
N PHE A 35 7.01 -9.27 0.94
CA PHE A 35 6.39 -10.12 1.97
C PHE A 35 5.35 -9.34 2.78
N ALA A 36 5.71 -8.16 3.30
CA ALA A 36 4.80 -7.31 4.06
C ALA A 36 3.60 -6.87 3.21
N PHE A 37 3.85 -6.50 1.97
CA PHE A 37 2.84 -6.10 1.00
C PHE A 37 1.84 -7.24 0.74
N ARG A 38 2.33 -8.45 0.49
CA ARG A 38 1.47 -9.62 0.25
C ARG A 38 0.69 -10.00 1.49
N SER A 39 1.34 -9.97 2.65
CA SER A 39 0.68 -10.25 3.93
C SER A 39 -0.46 -9.26 4.20
N GLY A 40 -0.22 -7.98 3.95
CA GLY A 40 -1.24 -6.94 4.08
C GLY A 40 -2.40 -7.13 3.10
N ALA A 41 -2.10 -7.48 1.85
CA ALA A 41 -3.10 -7.78 0.83
C ALA A 41 -3.98 -8.97 1.23
N ASP A 42 -3.38 -10.04 1.69
CA ASP A 42 -4.10 -11.24 2.14
C ASP A 42 -4.99 -10.93 3.35
N TRP A 43 -4.49 -10.11 4.26
CA TRP A 43 -5.26 -9.63 5.41
C TRP A 43 -6.50 -8.84 4.98
N LEU A 44 -6.35 -7.93 4.02
CA LEU A 44 -7.47 -7.17 3.46
C LEU A 44 -8.46 -8.08 2.74
N LEU A 45 -7.97 -8.96 1.89
CA LEU A 45 -8.81 -9.90 1.15
C LEU A 45 -9.67 -10.78 2.06
N ALA A 46 -9.11 -11.22 3.19
CA ALA A 46 -9.83 -12.01 4.17
C ALA A 46 -11.03 -11.26 4.80
N ARG A 47 -11.04 -9.94 4.69
CA ARG A 47 -12.10 -9.08 5.24
C ARG A 47 -13.12 -8.62 4.22
N VAL A 48 -12.86 -8.81 2.94
CA VAL A 48 -13.82 -8.50 1.89
C VAL A 48 -14.87 -9.60 1.85
N ASN A 49 -16.10 -9.25 2.17
CA ASN A 49 -17.23 -10.16 2.12
C ASN A 49 -17.66 -10.39 0.66
N HIS A 50 -18.48 -11.39 0.44
CA HIS A 50 -18.97 -11.74 -0.90
C HIS A 50 -19.66 -10.58 -1.61
N ASP A 51 -20.36 -9.72 -0.87
CA ASP A 51 -21.07 -8.57 -1.40
C ASP A 51 -20.17 -7.33 -1.61
N GLY A 52 -18.90 -7.41 -1.23
CA GLY A 52 -17.94 -6.29 -1.31
C GLY A 52 -17.83 -5.48 -0.03
N SER A 53 -18.65 -5.74 0.99
CA SER A 53 -18.51 -5.10 2.29
C SER A 53 -17.27 -5.59 3.03
N LEU A 54 -16.81 -4.81 4.00
CA LEU A 54 -15.55 -5.07 4.73
C LEU A 54 -15.86 -5.55 6.15
N GLY A 55 -15.89 -6.86 6.35
CA GLY A 55 -16.13 -7.45 7.68
C GLY A 55 -17.38 -6.87 8.34
N PRO A 56 -17.43 -6.77 9.66
CA PRO A 56 -18.52 -6.10 10.37
C PRO A 56 -18.35 -4.58 10.44
N VAL A 57 -17.23 -4.03 9.92
CA VAL A 57 -16.87 -2.62 10.06
C VAL A 57 -17.61 -1.78 9.02
N ARG A 58 -18.25 -0.71 9.49
CA ARG A 58 -18.90 0.30 8.65
C ARG A 58 -18.24 1.67 8.73
N ASP A 59 -16.98 1.68 9.14
CA ASP A 59 -16.19 2.90 9.20
C ASP A 59 -15.85 3.36 7.78
N ARG A 60 -16.30 4.55 7.42
CA ARG A 60 -16.06 5.08 6.07
C ARG A 60 -14.59 5.31 5.77
N LEU A 61 -13.72 5.45 6.77
CA LEU A 61 -12.27 5.55 6.53
C LEU A 61 -11.70 4.29 5.90
N PHE A 62 -12.18 3.11 6.31
CA PHE A 62 -11.81 1.85 5.68
C PHE A 62 -12.27 1.79 4.23
N TYR A 63 -13.53 2.10 4.00
CA TYR A 63 -14.11 2.09 2.66
C TYR A 63 -13.48 3.12 1.73
N TYR A 64 -12.98 4.20 2.28
CA TYR A 64 -12.32 5.24 1.51
C TYR A 64 -10.97 4.78 0.92
N ARG A 65 -10.22 3.95 1.64
CA ARG A 65 -8.84 3.56 1.28
C ARG A 65 -8.68 2.14 0.77
N VAL A 66 -9.50 1.22 1.22
CA VAL A 66 -9.34 -0.20 0.90
C VAL A 66 -9.46 -0.51 -0.59
N PRO A 67 -10.43 0.04 -1.35
CA PRO A 67 -10.48 -0.23 -2.79
C PRO A 67 -9.20 0.17 -3.51
N TRP A 68 -8.63 1.31 -3.15
CA TRP A 68 -7.36 1.77 -3.71
C TRP A 68 -6.22 0.81 -3.40
N ALA A 69 -6.11 0.38 -2.15
CA ALA A 69 -5.10 -0.61 -1.75
C ALA A 69 -5.26 -1.92 -2.53
N LEU A 70 -6.48 -2.40 -2.71
CA LEU A 70 -6.77 -3.61 -3.48
C LEU A 70 -6.36 -3.48 -4.95
N VAL A 71 -6.59 -2.32 -5.56
CA VAL A 71 -6.13 -2.05 -6.93
C VAL A 71 -4.61 -2.10 -7.02
N LEU A 72 -3.91 -1.48 -6.06
CA LEU A 72 -2.45 -1.44 -6.04
C LEU A 72 -1.82 -2.84 -5.91
N VAL A 73 -2.47 -3.74 -5.17
CA VAL A 73 -1.98 -5.12 -5.04
C VAL A 73 -2.46 -6.04 -6.16
N GLY A 74 -3.18 -5.52 -7.13
CA GLY A 74 -3.65 -6.29 -8.29
C GLY A 74 -4.95 -7.06 -8.08
N GLU A 75 -5.63 -6.87 -6.95
CA GLU A 75 -6.88 -7.55 -6.62
C GLU A 75 -8.08 -6.75 -7.15
N ARG A 76 -8.19 -6.70 -8.45
CA ARG A 76 -9.18 -5.86 -9.15
C ARG A 76 -10.62 -6.30 -8.92
N SER A 77 -10.87 -7.59 -8.88
CA SER A 77 -12.22 -8.13 -8.65
C SER A 77 -12.74 -7.75 -7.26
N ALA A 78 -11.90 -7.88 -6.25
CA ALA A 78 -12.24 -7.49 -4.88
C ALA A 78 -12.43 -5.98 -4.77
N ALA A 79 -11.56 -5.20 -5.42
CA ALA A 79 -11.67 -3.74 -5.47
C ALA A 79 -12.99 -3.31 -6.12
N LYS A 80 -13.35 -3.92 -7.24
CA LYS A 80 -14.61 -3.63 -7.92
C LYS A 80 -15.81 -3.96 -7.06
N ALA A 81 -15.82 -5.13 -6.42
CA ALA A 81 -16.91 -5.52 -5.53
C ALA A 81 -17.07 -4.52 -4.37
N CYS A 82 -15.97 -4.08 -3.80
CA CYS A 82 -15.96 -3.08 -2.74
C CYS A 82 -16.50 -1.73 -3.23
N LEU A 83 -16.07 -1.26 -4.40
CA LEU A 83 -16.56 -0.02 -5.01
C LEU A 83 -18.05 -0.07 -5.33
N ASP A 84 -18.53 -1.18 -5.87
CA ASP A 84 -19.95 -1.37 -6.17
C ASP A 84 -20.79 -1.35 -4.88
N TRP A 85 -20.28 -1.95 -3.82
CA TRP A 85 -20.93 -1.90 -2.51
C TRP A 85 -20.98 -0.48 -1.94
N ILE A 86 -19.86 0.26 -2.03
CA ILE A 86 -19.78 1.67 -1.60
C ILE A 86 -20.80 2.51 -2.36
N ASP A 87 -20.86 2.36 -3.67
CA ASP A 87 -21.77 3.12 -4.52
C ASP A 87 -23.23 2.91 -4.10
N ARG A 88 -23.60 1.69 -3.77
CA ARG A 88 -24.97 1.35 -3.37
C ARG A 88 -25.31 1.75 -1.95
N ASN A 89 -24.33 1.75 -1.03
CA ASN A 89 -24.60 1.84 0.40
C ASN A 89 -24.02 3.07 1.09
N MET A 90 -23.03 3.72 0.49
CA MET A 90 -22.29 4.79 1.16
C MET A 90 -22.21 6.10 0.38
N ILE A 91 -22.66 6.12 -0.88
CA ILE A 91 -22.71 7.35 -1.67
C ILE A 91 -24.15 7.85 -1.72
N SER A 92 -24.36 9.10 -1.28
CA SER A 92 -25.66 9.76 -1.37
C SER A 92 -25.98 10.17 -2.81
N ARG A 93 -27.23 10.56 -3.06
CA ARG A 93 -27.64 11.11 -4.36
C ARG A 93 -26.90 12.39 -4.73
N ALA A 94 -26.44 13.13 -3.72
CA ALA A 94 -25.61 14.33 -3.92
C ALA A 94 -24.14 14.01 -4.21
N GLY A 95 -23.76 12.73 -4.17
CA GLY A 95 -22.39 12.30 -4.38
C GLY A 95 -21.51 12.37 -3.13
N GLU A 96 -22.10 12.54 -1.97
CA GLU A 96 -21.37 12.60 -0.71
C GLU A 96 -21.14 11.20 -0.16
N PHE A 97 -19.95 11.01 0.40
CA PHE A 97 -19.57 9.76 1.04
C PHE A 97 -20.13 9.72 2.46
N GLU A 98 -21.02 8.78 2.71
CA GLU A 98 -21.70 8.60 3.99
C GLU A 98 -21.20 7.35 4.70
N GLY A 99 -21.31 7.35 6.02
CA GLY A 99 -20.95 6.19 6.84
C GLY A 99 -20.78 6.56 8.29
N VAL A 100 -20.69 5.53 9.13
CA VAL A 100 -20.46 5.73 10.55
C VAL A 100 -18.97 5.98 10.77
N SER A 101 -18.66 7.05 11.50
CA SER A 101 -17.31 7.28 11.97
C SER A 101 -17.28 7.21 13.49
N PRO A 102 -16.51 6.27 14.06
CA PRO A 102 -16.29 6.25 15.50
C PRO A 102 -15.32 7.34 15.99
N ARG A 103 -14.73 8.12 15.07
CA ARG A 103 -13.68 9.09 15.39
C ARG A 103 -14.14 10.55 15.51
N GLY A 104 -15.41 10.84 15.26
CA GLY A 104 -15.98 12.17 15.45
C GLY A 104 -15.26 13.29 14.70
N LEU A 105 -14.78 14.30 15.43
CA LEU A 105 -14.08 15.48 14.88
C LEU A 105 -12.81 15.13 14.09
N PHE A 106 -12.18 14.01 14.37
CA PHE A 106 -10.99 13.55 13.67
C PHE A 106 -11.28 13.24 12.21
N GLU A 107 -12.46 12.75 11.93
CA GLU A 107 -12.88 12.39 10.59
C GLU A 107 -13.19 13.61 9.73
N LEU A 108 -13.73 14.67 10.31
CA LEU A 108 -13.92 15.93 9.62
C LEU A 108 -12.60 16.49 9.08
N HIS A 109 -11.51 16.26 9.78
CA HIS A 109 -10.18 16.63 9.32
C HIS A 109 -9.65 15.74 8.20
N TYR A 110 -9.80 14.44 8.32
CA TYR A 110 -9.29 13.48 7.33
C TYR A 110 -10.20 13.32 6.11
N GLY A 111 -11.50 13.46 6.27
CA GLY A 111 -12.47 13.38 5.18
C GLY A 111 -12.42 14.55 4.21
N SER A 112 -11.81 15.68 4.62
CA SER A 112 -11.67 16.86 3.78
C SER A 112 -10.37 16.89 2.96
N TYR A 113 -9.44 15.96 3.19
CA TYR A 113 -8.21 15.87 2.38
C TYR A 113 -8.46 15.06 1.13
N PRO A 114 -8.27 15.67 -0.06
CA PRO A 114 -8.28 14.89 -1.29
C PRO A 114 -7.09 13.91 -1.30
N LEU A 115 -7.31 12.77 -1.86
CA LEU A 115 -6.26 11.78 -2.09
C LEU A 115 -5.23 12.28 -3.10
#